data_ffaf3a4a7e625318af3f7964a54811c7
#
_entry.id   ffaf3a4a7e625318af3f7964a54811c7
#
_cell.length_a   1.000
_cell.length_b   1.000
_cell.length_c   1.000
_cell.angle_alpha   90.00
_cell.angle_beta   90.00
_cell.angle_gamma   90.00
#
_symmetry.space_group_name_H-M   'P 1'
#
loop_
_entity.id
_entity.type
_entity.pdbx_description
1 polymer ?
#
loop_
_entity_poly.entity_id
_entity_poly.type
_entity_poly.pdbx_seq_one_letter_code
_entity_poly.pdbx_strand_id
1 'polypeptide(L)'
;MRVIGIDPGTYSFDLFGMDDKKIIIDKSIKSEDIFTKPHILLDELESLMPLDIIIGPSGYGIPTKSIEDMTEDDIGRMIPLDTEVAVNEGIKKLLIDMKQQNMPVYFTPGVIHLKTIKYYRKWNKFDMGTADKVCCVVLGIKDQAERLNIAFDETSFIYVEIGYGFTAVIAVEEGKIIDGIGGTNGSLGFLCCGGMDAEIAIRLKPPVTQEIVFQKGLRDFIGKEIEPNELLHYKDALLMLSENIEKDVASLLVSTGDPKEIIISGRLTAHDFMNNELKRRLSKYAPVHKVKKLSVIAKEAACGAYIIGEGLLGGKYRRLIGNMGI
;
A
#
# COMPACT_ATOMS: atom_id res chain seq x y z
N MET A 1 17.18 -15.20 -10.13
CA MET A 1 17.05 -14.39 -8.88
C MET A 1 15.80 -14.82 -8.17
N ARG A 2 15.96 -15.24 -6.92
CA ARG A 2 14.87 -15.71 -6.04
C ARG A 2 14.42 -14.56 -5.15
N VAL A 3 13.33 -13.93 -5.51
CA VAL A 3 12.83 -12.71 -4.89
C VAL A 3 11.43 -12.96 -4.33
N ILE A 4 11.17 -12.47 -3.11
CA ILE A 4 9.84 -12.48 -2.51
C ILE A 4 9.46 -11.07 -2.10
N GLY A 5 8.22 -10.67 -2.39
CA GLY A 5 7.57 -9.48 -1.87
C GLY A 5 6.47 -9.86 -0.89
N ILE A 6 6.41 -9.14 0.24
CA ILE A 6 5.40 -9.32 1.30
C ILE A 6 4.55 -8.05 1.42
N ASP A 7 3.24 -8.20 1.39
CA ASP A 7 2.26 -7.15 1.72
C ASP A 7 1.61 -7.44 3.08
N PRO A 8 1.93 -6.67 4.14
CA PRO A 8 1.36 -6.84 5.47
C PRO A 8 0.02 -6.08 5.60
N GLY A 9 -1.00 -6.55 4.90
CA GLY A 9 -2.31 -5.89 4.91
C GLY A 9 -3.09 -6.12 6.22
N THR A 10 -4.07 -5.25 6.48
CA THR A 10 -4.94 -5.33 7.68
C THR A 10 -5.72 -6.65 7.74
N TYR A 11 -6.13 -7.20 6.61
CA TYR A 11 -6.92 -8.44 6.53
C TYR A 11 -6.06 -9.67 6.28
N SER A 12 -5.03 -9.56 5.45
CA SER A 12 -4.15 -10.66 5.08
C SER A 12 -2.73 -10.20 4.81
N PHE A 13 -1.77 -11.04 5.15
CA PHE A 13 -0.41 -10.99 4.63
C PHE A 13 -0.38 -11.72 3.29
N ASP A 14 0.05 -11.05 2.26
CA ASP A 14 0.13 -11.61 0.92
C ASP A 14 1.60 -11.74 0.50
N LEU A 15 1.96 -12.91 -0.04
CA LEU A 15 3.30 -13.25 -0.48
C LEU A 15 3.30 -13.54 -1.97
N PHE A 16 4.16 -12.87 -2.70
CA PHE A 16 4.41 -13.18 -4.10
C PHE A 16 5.90 -13.24 -4.37
N GLY A 17 6.36 -14.32 -5.02
CA GLY A 17 7.77 -14.45 -5.33
C GLY A 17 8.04 -15.30 -6.57
N MET A 18 9.17 -15.02 -7.20
CA MET A 18 9.62 -15.73 -8.38
C MET A 18 11.09 -16.11 -8.27
N ASP A 19 11.44 -17.22 -8.92
CA ASP A 19 12.81 -17.59 -9.28
C ASP A 19 12.93 -17.38 -10.79
N ASP A 20 13.59 -16.32 -11.20
CA ASP A 20 13.61 -15.82 -12.59
C ASP A 20 12.19 -15.68 -13.19
N LYS A 21 11.74 -16.66 -13.95
CA LYS A 21 10.42 -16.66 -14.61
C LYS A 21 9.40 -17.59 -13.95
N LYS A 22 9.80 -18.37 -12.93
CA LYS A 22 8.93 -19.34 -12.26
C LYS A 22 8.40 -18.77 -10.96
N ILE A 23 7.09 -18.76 -10.78
CA ILE A 23 6.46 -18.43 -9.50
C ILE A 23 6.84 -19.50 -8.49
N ILE A 24 7.43 -19.09 -7.35
CA ILE A 24 7.80 -19.96 -6.23
C ILE A 24 6.84 -19.83 -5.06
N ILE A 25 6.14 -18.69 -4.96
CA ILE A 25 5.07 -18.47 -3.99
C ILE A 25 4.03 -17.50 -4.55
N ASP A 26 2.76 -17.79 -4.33
CA ASP A 26 1.61 -16.92 -4.57
C ASP A 26 0.55 -17.29 -3.52
N LYS A 27 0.59 -16.61 -2.36
CA LYS A 27 -0.15 -17.03 -1.16
C LYS A 27 -0.72 -15.84 -0.40
N SER A 28 -1.87 -16.06 0.24
CA SER A 28 -2.50 -15.12 1.17
C SER A 28 -2.74 -15.83 2.50
N ILE A 29 -2.29 -15.24 3.61
CA ILE A 29 -2.43 -15.76 4.97
C ILE A 29 -3.20 -14.71 5.77
N LYS A 30 -4.19 -15.11 6.57
CA LYS A 30 -4.94 -14.17 7.41
C LYS A 30 -4.00 -13.45 8.38
N SER A 31 -4.16 -12.14 8.53
CA SER A 31 -3.33 -11.35 9.43
C SER A 31 -3.46 -11.80 10.88
N GLU A 32 -4.67 -12.19 11.31
CA GLU A 32 -4.93 -12.75 12.62
C GLU A 32 -4.07 -13.99 12.91
N ASP A 33 -3.90 -14.88 11.92
CA ASP A 33 -3.05 -16.07 12.06
C ASP A 33 -1.58 -15.70 12.25
N ILE A 34 -1.09 -14.69 11.50
CA ILE A 34 0.30 -14.21 11.61
C ILE A 34 0.54 -13.55 12.97
N PHE A 35 -0.39 -12.71 13.46
CA PHE A 35 -0.22 -12.03 14.74
C PHE A 35 -0.26 -12.98 15.93
N THR A 36 -1.05 -14.04 15.85
CA THR A 36 -1.13 -15.07 16.91
C THR A 36 0.02 -16.09 16.80
N LYS A 37 0.49 -16.38 15.60
CA LYS A 37 1.50 -17.39 15.29
C LYS A 37 2.49 -16.88 14.22
N PRO A 38 3.39 -15.96 14.57
CA PRO A 38 4.35 -15.37 13.60
C PRO A 38 5.21 -16.41 12.87
N HIS A 39 5.47 -17.57 13.50
CA HIS A 39 6.23 -18.65 12.88
C HIS A 39 5.63 -19.18 11.58
N ILE A 40 4.32 -19.05 11.36
CA ILE A 40 3.69 -19.48 10.09
C ILE A 40 4.32 -18.78 8.88
N LEU A 41 4.62 -17.48 9.02
CA LEU A 41 5.28 -16.73 7.95
C LEU A 41 6.76 -17.10 7.85
N LEU A 42 7.45 -17.29 8.98
CA LEU A 42 8.85 -17.65 9.02
C LEU A 42 9.08 -19.03 8.41
N ASP A 43 8.32 -20.05 8.81
CA ASP A 43 8.39 -21.40 8.28
C ASP A 43 8.17 -21.42 6.75
N GLU A 44 7.22 -20.59 6.26
CA GLU A 44 6.98 -20.46 4.82
C GLU A 44 8.20 -19.91 4.09
N LEU A 45 8.82 -18.83 4.63
CA LEU A 45 10.01 -18.22 4.04
C LEU A 45 11.22 -19.14 4.11
N GLU A 46 11.43 -19.82 5.25
CA GLU A 46 12.52 -20.80 5.44
C GLU A 46 12.43 -21.94 4.42
N SER A 47 11.23 -22.44 4.15
CA SER A 47 11.00 -23.51 3.19
C SER A 47 11.43 -23.14 1.75
N LEU A 48 11.53 -21.84 1.47
CA LEU A 48 11.90 -21.30 0.15
C LEU A 48 13.37 -20.89 0.05
N MET A 49 14.14 -21.01 1.14
CA MET A 49 15.56 -20.64 1.13
C MET A 49 16.39 -21.55 0.21
N PRO A 50 17.49 -21.10 -0.40
CA PRO A 50 18.03 -19.74 -0.28
C PRO A 50 17.24 -18.74 -1.12
N LEU A 51 17.07 -17.51 -0.59
CA LEU A 51 16.47 -16.36 -1.26
C LEU A 51 17.54 -15.27 -1.44
N ASP A 52 17.53 -14.58 -2.59
CA ASP A 52 18.46 -13.47 -2.83
C ASP A 52 18.01 -12.19 -2.12
N ILE A 53 16.70 -11.94 -2.04
CA ILE A 53 16.10 -10.80 -1.34
C ILE A 53 14.63 -11.06 -0.98
N ILE A 54 14.22 -10.52 0.17
CA ILE A 54 12.84 -10.43 0.63
C ILE A 54 12.52 -8.96 0.83
N ILE A 55 11.50 -8.43 0.17
CA ILE A 55 10.94 -7.13 0.52
C ILE A 55 9.91 -7.35 1.61
N GLY A 56 10.28 -6.93 2.82
CA GLY A 56 9.55 -7.22 4.06
C GLY A 56 8.45 -6.22 4.40
N PRO A 57 7.70 -6.52 5.48
CA PRO A 57 6.64 -5.65 5.96
C PRO A 57 7.22 -4.33 6.45
N SER A 58 6.96 -3.24 5.74
CA SER A 58 7.57 -1.94 5.99
C SER A 58 6.62 -0.91 6.66
N GLY A 59 5.35 -1.24 6.87
CA GLY A 59 4.37 -0.36 7.52
C GLY A 59 4.29 1.03 6.88
N TYR A 60 4.48 2.09 7.67
CA TYR A 60 4.56 3.47 7.15
C TYR A 60 5.79 3.72 6.26
N GLY A 61 6.76 2.79 6.27
CA GLY A 61 7.97 2.86 5.46
C GLY A 61 9.13 3.59 6.14
N ILE A 62 10.31 3.26 5.67
CA ILE A 62 11.58 3.96 5.96
C ILE A 62 12.36 4.05 4.64
N PRO A 63 13.37 4.93 4.52
CA PRO A 63 14.29 4.87 3.39
C PRO A 63 14.81 3.45 3.20
N THR A 64 14.98 3.03 1.94
CA THR A 64 15.40 1.65 1.61
C THR A 64 16.61 1.22 2.42
N LYS A 65 16.49 0.13 3.17
CA LYS A 65 17.48 -0.34 4.14
C LYS A 65 17.37 -1.85 4.32
N SER A 66 18.50 -2.52 4.57
CA SER A 66 18.52 -3.92 4.96
C SER A 66 18.09 -4.10 6.43
N ILE A 67 17.60 -5.29 6.78
CA ILE A 67 17.26 -5.65 8.16
C ILE A 67 18.48 -5.64 9.08
N GLU A 68 19.67 -5.89 8.55
CA GLU A 68 20.92 -5.85 9.32
C GLU A 68 21.21 -4.44 9.84
N ASP A 69 20.96 -3.42 9.00
CA ASP A 69 21.19 -2.00 9.31
C ASP A 69 20.00 -1.36 10.06
N MET A 70 18.93 -2.12 10.31
CA MET A 70 17.72 -1.63 10.97
C MET A 70 17.97 -1.31 12.44
N THR A 71 17.56 -0.12 12.87
CA THR A 71 17.61 0.36 14.26
C THR A 71 16.23 0.30 14.93
N GLU A 72 16.19 0.46 16.26
CA GLU A 72 14.92 0.57 16.99
C GLU A 72 14.10 1.81 16.57
N ASP A 73 14.77 2.93 16.23
CA ASP A 73 14.12 4.13 15.69
C ASP A 73 13.44 3.84 14.34
N ASP A 74 14.06 3.04 13.48
CA ASP A 74 13.46 2.60 12.22
C ASP A 74 12.19 1.77 12.47
N ILE A 75 12.22 0.86 13.45
CA ILE A 75 11.02 0.07 13.83
C ILE A 75 9.92 1.02 14.32
N GLY A 76 10.24 2.00 15.16
CA GLY A 76 9.28 2.99 15.66
C GLY A 76 8.68 3.88 14.56
N ARG A 77 9.41 4.12 13.47
CA ARG A 77 8.91 4.85 12.29
C ARG A 77 8.02 3.99 11.39
N MET A 78 8.35 2.71 11.23
CA MET A 78 7.54 1.78 10.46
C MET A 78 6.23 1.43 11.18
N ILE A 79 6.31 1.27 12.51
CA ILE A 79 5.21 0.85 13.36
C ILE A 79 5.14 1.83 14.53
N PRO A 80 4.11 2.69 14.63
CA PRO A 80 3.96 3.57 15.78
C PRO A 80 3.93 2.77 17.09
N LEU A 81 4.91 3.02 17.96
CA LEU A 81 5.16 2.23 19.18
C LEU A 81 4.19 2.54 20.34
N ASP A 82 3.43 3.62 20.23
CA ASP A 82 2.52 4.10 21.30
C ASP A 82 1.20 3.31 21.38
N THR A 83 1.15 2.16 20.73
CA THR A 83 -0.07 1.36 20.66
C THR A 83 0.19 -0.01 21.28
N GLU A 84 -0.51 -0.33 22.35
CA GLU A 84 -0.65 -1.69 22.90
C GLU A 84 -1.44 -2.62 21.95
N VAL A 85 -1.45 -2.31 20.64
CA VAL A 85 -2.18 -3.11 19.66
C VAL A 85 -1.37 -4.36 19.37
N ALA A 86 -1.93 -5.52 19.64
CA ALA A 86 -1.31 -6.85 19.44
C ALA A 86 -0.69 -7.02 18.03
N VAL A 87 -1.24 -6.33 17.02
CA VAL A 87 -0.72 -6.26 15.65
C VAL A 87 0.71 -5.72 15.60
N ASN A 88 0.98 -4.63 16.31
CA ASN A 88 2.28 -3.97 16.31
C ASN A 88 3.35 -4.80 17.02
N GLU A 89 2.99 -5.44 18.12
CA GLU A 89 3.87 -6.38 18.81
C GLU A 89 4.19 -7.61 17.95
N GLY A 90 3.19 -8.14 17.24
CA GLY A 90 3.36 -9.27 16.34
C GLY A 90 4.33 -8.95 15.20
N ILE A 91 4.19 -7.77 14.56
CA ILE A 91 5.11 -7.35 13.49
C ILE A 91 6.52 -7.09 14.06
N LYS A 92 6.65 -6.44 15.21
CA LYS A 92 7.95 -6.20 15.84
C LYS A 92 8.68 -7.51 16.13
N LYS A 93 7.97 -8.48 16.70
CA LYS A 93 8.53 -9.82 16.96
C LYS A 93 8.95 -10.50 15.67
N LEU A 94 8.12 -10.46 14.64
CA LEU A 94 8.43 -11.01 13.32
C LEU A 94 9.74 -10.43 12.75
N LEU A 95 9.92 -9.10 12.83
CA LEU A 95 11.14 -8.43 12.35
C LEU A 95 12.38 -8.87 13.16
N ILE A 96 12.24 -9.02 14.47
CA ILE A 96 13.34 -9.50 15.34
C ILE A 96 13.72 -10.93 14.97
N ASP A 97 12.74 -11.81 14.80
CA ASP A 97 12.96 -13.22 14.43
C ASP A 97 13.62 -13.33 13.05
N MET A 98 13.16 -12.56 12.04
CA MET A 98 13.79 -12.49 10.71
C MET A 98 15.25 -12.04 10.78
N LYS A 99 15.57 -11.04 11.63
CA LYS A 99 16.94 -10.57 11.85
C LYS A 99 17.82 -11.64 12.49
N GLN A 100 17.32 -12.33 13.51
CA GLN A 100 18.05 -13.41 14.19
C GLN A 100 18.35 -14.60 13.25
N GLN A 101 17.49 -14.85 12.28
CA GLN A 101 17.67 -15.89 11.28
C GLN A 101 18.52 -15.44 10.08
N ASN A 102 19.07 -14.23 10.11
CA ASN A 102 19.86 -13.66 9.01
C ASN A 102 19.14 -13.71 7.64
N MET A 103 17.82 -13.51 7.62
CA MET A 103 17.06 -13.45 6.38
C MET A 103 17.44 -12.22 5.56
N PRO A 104 17.56 -12.29 4.22
CA PRO A 104 17.96 -11.17 3.37
C PRO A 104 16.78 -10.18 3.16
N VAL A 105 16.28 -9.59 4.25
CA VAL A 105 15.12 -8.70 4.24
C VAL A 105 15.53 -7.26 4.01
N TYR A 106 14.80 -6.58 3.12
CA TYR A 106 14.91 -5.14 2.87
C TYR A 106 13.55 -4.48 3.10
N PHE A 107 13.59 -3.23 3.55
CA PHE A 107 12.42 -2.39 3.76
C PHE A 107 12.32 -1.32 2.67
N THR A 108 11.09 -0.86 2.44
CA THR A 108 10.78 0.11 1.38
C THR A 108 10.23 1.40 1.97
N PRO A 109 10.43 2.55 1.28
CA PRO A 109 9.89 3.82 1.73
C PRO A 109 8.36 3.87 1.58
N GLY A 110 7.69 4.61 2.46
CA GLY A 110 6.41 5.21 2.16
C GLY A 110 6.59 6.45 1.26
N VAL A 111 5.51 6.94 0.68
CA VAL A 111 5.52 8.09 -0.26
C VAL A 111 6.23 9.30 0.34
N ILE A 112 5.99 9.61 1.61
CA ILE A 112 6.59 10.76 2.29
C ILE A 112 8.13 10.72 2.35
N HIS A 113 8.73 9.53 2.29
CA HIS A 113 10.19 9.35 2.36
C HIS A 113 10.88 9.57 1.00
N LEU A 114 10.13 9.52 -0.11
CA LEU A 114 10.69 9.63 -1.45
C LEU A 114 11.27 11.04 -1.70
N LYS A 115 12.45 11.08 -2.34
CA LYS A 115 13.11 12.33 -2.73
C LYS A 115 12.38 13.05 -3.88
N THR A 116 11.56 12.33 -4.62
CA THR A 116 10.72 12.84 -5.71
C THR A 116 9.58 13.74 -5.22
N ILE A 117 9.21 13.64 -3.94
CA ILE A 117 8.18 14.48 -3.34
C ILE A 117 8.76 15.83 -2.93
N LYS A 118 8.21 16.91 -3.47
CA LYS A 118 8.61 18.28 -3.12
C LYS A 118 8.38 18.55 -1.64
N TYR A 119 9.35 19.21 -0.97
CA TYR A 119 9.30 19.44 0.47
C TYR A 119 8.00 20.07 0.99
N TYR A 120 7.48 21.08 0.28
CA TYR A 120 6.25 21.76 0.70
C TYR A 120 5.00 20.86 0.66
N ARG A 121 5.01 19.76 -0.12
CA ARG A 121 3.92 18.77 -0.14
C ARG A 121 3.93 17.85 1.08
N LYS A 122 5.07 17.74 1.75
CA LYS A 122 5.25 16.93 2.98
C LYS A 122 4.88 17.70 4.25
N TRP A 123 4.68 19.01 4.15
CA TRP A 123 4.44 19.86 5.33
C TRP A 123 3.15 19.46 6.05
N ASN A 124 3.24 19.26 7.37
CA ASN A 124 2.14 18.77 8.22
C ASN A 124 1.53 17.42 7.77
N LYS A 125 2.34 16.57 7.15
CA LYS A 125 1.94 15.22 6.74
C LYS A 125 2.74 14.20 7.52
N PHE A 126 2.06 13.16 7.98
CA PHE A 126 2.67 11.93 8.49
C PHE A 126 2.56 10.81 7.47
N ASP A 127 1.39 10.68 6.84
CA ASP A 127 1.08 9.68 5.83
C ASP A 127 0.71 10.35 4.49
N MET A 128 1.40 9.98 3.42
CA MET A 128 1.08 10.34 2.04
C MET A 128 0.86 9.08 1.17
N GLY A 129 0.79 7.91 1.81
CA GLY A 129 0.77 6.57 1.26
C GLY A 129 1.88 5.74 1.88
N THR A 130 1.51 4.65 2.53
CA THR A 130 2.39 3.71 3.22
C THR A 130 3.25 2.91 2.23
N ALA A 131 4.20 2.12 2.71
CA ALA A 131 5.14 1.38 1.86
C ALA A 131 4.45 0.43 0.87
N ASP A 132 3.38 -0.23 1.27
CA ASP A 132 2.56 -1.07 0.39
C ASP A 132 1.93 -0.27 -0.77
N LYS A 133 1.61 1.02 -0.55
CA LYS A 133 1.10 1.90 -1.61
C LYS A 133 2.19 2.26 -2.62
N VAL A 134 3.44 2.44 -2.16
CA VAL A 134 4.58 2.58 -3.07
C VAL A 134 4.75 1.32 -3.90
N CYS A 135 4.65 0.14 -3.30
CA CYS A 135 4.67 -1.14 -4.02
C CYS A 135 3.54 -1.22 -5.06
N CYS A 136 2.31 -0.85 -4.68
CA CYS A 136 1.18 -0.81 -5.62
C CYS A 136 1.45 0.09 -6.83
N VAL A 137 2.02 1.29 -6.60
CA VAL A 137 2.36 2.23 -7.68
C VAL A 137 3.46 1.68 -8.57
N VAL A 138 4.47 1.01 -8.02
CA VAL A 138 5.53 0.33 -8.81
C VAL A 138 4.93 -0.68 -9.76
N LEU A 139 3.95 -1.48 -9.30
CA LEU A 139 3.19 -2.38 -10.18
C LEU A 139 2.39 -1.60 -11.23
N GLY A 140 1.79 -0.46 -10.87
CA GLY A 140 1.06 0.42 -11.79
C GLY A 140 1.94 0.99 -12.89
N ILE A 141 3.16 1.44 -12.58
CA ILE A 141 4.14 1.91 -13.57
C ILE A 141 4.49 0.80 -14.55
N LYS A 142 4.79 -0.40 -14.03
CA LYS A 142 5.05 -1.59 -14.88
C LYS A 142 3.85 -1.92 -15.77
N ASP A 143 2.64 -1.93 -15.23
CA ASP A 143 1.42 -2.27 -15.96
C ASP A 143 1.14 -1.25 -17.08
N GLN A 144 1.18 0.05 -16.78
CA GLN A 144 0.97 1.10 -17.79
C GLN A 144 2.04 1.05 -18.88
N ALA A 145 3.31 0.92 -18.51
CA ALA A 145 4.42 0.86 -19.47
C ALA A 145 4.27 -0.30 -20.45
N GLU A 146 3.95 -1.50 -19.96
CA GLU A 146 3.75 -2.68 -20.80
C GLU A 146 2.50 -2.56 -21.70
N ARG A 147 1.40 -2.08 -21.14
CA ARG A 147 0.11 -2.00 -21.84
C ARG A 147 0.10 -0.93 -22.92
N LEU A 148 0.75 0.20 -22.66
CA LEU A 148 0.87 1.30 -23.62
C LEU A 148 2.12 1.21 -24.51
N ASN A 149 3.00 0.22 -24.25
CA ASN A 149 4.29 0.04 -24.93
C ASN A 149 5.16 1.30 -24.88
N ILE A 150 5.31 1.88 -23.67
CA ILE A 150 6.12 3.07 -23.38
C ILE A 150 7.21 2.75 -22.37
N ALA A 151 8.20 3.62 -22.22
CA ALA A 151 9.22 3.48 -21.18
C ALA A 151 8.64 3.77 -19.77
N PHE A 152 9.30 3.29 -18.71
CA PHE A 152 8.85 3.53 -17.33
C PHE A 152 8.79 5.03 -17.00
N ASP A 153 9.74 5.81 -17.49
CA ASP A 153 9.82 7.26 -17.33
C ASP A 153 8.85 8.06 -18.22
N GLU A 154 8.08 7.41 -19.05
CA GLU A 154 6.97 8.02 -19.82
C GLU A 154 5.59 7.75 -19.18
N THR A 155 5.54 7.01 -18.07
CA THR A 155 4.28 6.71 -17.38
C THR A 155 3.79 7.91 -16.58
N SER A 156 2.45 8.14 -16.63
CA SER A 156 1.78 9.22 -15.90
C SER A 156 0.35 8.81 -15.59
N PHE A 157 -0.03 8.79 -14.32
CA PHE A 157 -1.37 8.39 -13.87
C PHE A 157 -1.67 8.87 -12.45
N ILE A 158 -2.94 8.86 -12.09
CA ILE A 158 -3.38 8.87 -10.70
C ILE A 158 -3.66 7.41 -10.29
N TYR A 159 -3.03 6.95 -9.21
CA TYR A 159 -3.27 5.63 -8.65
C TYR A 159 -4.27 5.72 -7.50
N VAL A 160 -5.31 4.92 -7.53
CA VAL A 160 -6.34 4.82 -6.48
C VAL A 160 -6.33 3.41 -5.91
N GLU A 161 -5.98 3.28 -4.65
CA GLU A 161 -6.05 2.01 -3.94
C GLU A 161 -7.17 2.07 -2.90
N ILE A 162 -8.09 1.09 -2.95
CA ILE A 162 -9.19 0.96 -1.99
C ILE A 162 -9.07 -0.39 -1.29
N GLY A 163 -8.35 -0.37 -0.18
CA GLY A 163 -8.09 -1.54 0.66
C GLY A 163 -9.29 -1.95 1.51
N TYR A 164 -9.07 -2.92 2.39
CA TYR A 164 -10.06 -3.29 3.41
C TYR A 164 -10.13 -2.25 4.53
N GLY A 165 -8.99 -1.70 4.97
CA GLY A 165 -8.94 -0.68 6.04
C GLY A 165 -8.95 0.73 5.49
N PHE A 166 -8.05 1.02 4.58
CA PHE A 166 -7.70 2.36 4.13
C PHE A 166 -7.94 2.55 2.64
N THR A 167 -8.04 3.81 2.24
CA THR A 167 -7.91 4.26 0.85
C THR A 167 -6.67 5.13 0.70
N ALA A 168 -6.07 5.15 -0.49
CA ALA A 168 -5.00 6.08 -0.82
C ALA A 168 -5.09 6.49 -2.29
N VAL A 169 -4.71 7.74 -2.57
CA VAL A 169 -4.62 8.28 -3.93
C VAL A 169 -3.23 8.85 -4.13
N ILE A 170 -2.54 8.44 -5.20
CA ILE A 170 -1.14 8.77 -5.44
C ILE A 170 -0.96 9.27 -6.86
N ALA A 171 -0.22 10.36 -7.02
CA ALA A 171 0.08 11.00 -8.29
C ALA A 171 1.44 10.54 -8.83
N VAL A 172 1.44 10.09 -10.08
CA VAL A 172 2.64 9.65 -10.81
C VAL A 172 2.81 10.47 -12.07
N GLU A 173 4.01 11.00 -12.27
CA GLU A 173 4.42 11.71 -13.47
C GLU A 173 5.87 11.34 -13.81
N GLU A 174 6.15 11.14 -15.10
CA GLU A 174 7.46 10.68 -15.58
C GLU A 174 7.98 9.44 -14.85
N GLY A 175 7.10 8.48 -14.53
CA GLY A 175 7.44 7.28 -13.78
C GLY A 175 7.89 7.51 -12.35
N LYS A 176 7.55 8.66 -11.76
CA LYS A 176 7.90 9.05 -10.38
C LYS A 176 6.65 9.32 -9.59
N ILE A 177 6.61 8.87 -8.35
CA ILE A 177 5.62 9.37 -7.39
C ILE A 177 5.98 10.82 -7.07
N ILE A 178 5.06 11.75 -7.32
CA ILE A 178 5.25 13.19 -7.13
C ILE A 178 4.38 13.79 -6.03
N ASP A 179 3.29 13.13 -5.66
CA ASP A 179 2.39 13.53 -4.57
C ASP A 179 1.57 12.34 -4.10
N GLY A 180 0.90 12.47 -2.94
CA GLY A 180 0.02 11.43 -2.42
C GLY A 180 -0.85 11.89 -1.28
N ILE A 181 -2.00 11.24 -1.16
CA ILE A 181 -2.96 11.37 -0.08
C ILE A 181 -3.10 9.99 0.55
N GLY A 182 -2.56 9.83 1.76
CA GLY A 182 -2.59 8.58 2.51
C GLY A 182 -3.91 8.37 3.26
N GLY A 183 -4.11 7.17 3.77
CA GLY A 183 -5.36 6.76 4.39
C GLY A 183 -5.72 7.49 5.68
N THR A 184 -4.78 8.14 6.35
CA THR A 184 -5.03 8.95 7.56
C THR A 184 -5.23 10.44 7.28
N ASN A 185 -5.16 10.85 6.01
CA ASN A 185 -5.20 12.26 5.61
C ASN A 185 -6.19 12.53 4.46
N GLY A 186 -6.68 11.49 3.81
CA GLY A 186 -7.60 11.55 2.67
C GLY A 186 -8.98 10.99 2.99
N SER A 187 -9.59 10.39 2.00
CA SER A 187 -10.90 9.76 2.09
C SER A 187 -10.94 8.71 3.19
N LEU A 188 -12.11 8.62 3.86
CA LEU A 188 -12.36 7.48 4.74
C LEU A 188 -12.24 6.16 3.97
N GLY A 189 -11.84 5.11 4.67
CA GLY A 189 -11.82 3.75 4.16
C GLY A 189 -13.03 2.94 4.61
N PHE A 190 -12.98 1.64 4.37
CA PHE A 190 -14.03 0.74 4.87
C PHE A 190 -14.01 0.66 6.41
N LEU A 191 -12.82 0.66 7.03
CA LEU A 191 -12.63 0.69 8.49
C LEU A 191 -12.11 2.05 8.97
N CYS A 192 -11.25 2.71 8.21
CA CYS A 192 -10.50 3.89 8.63
C CYS A 192 -11.32 5.18 8.50
N CYS A 193 -11.17 6.08 9.48
CA CYS A 193 -11.85 7.39 9.49
C CYS A 193 -11.42 8.33 8.35
N GLY A 194 -10.25 8.12 7.75
CA GLY A 194 -9.67 9.11 6.84
C GLY A 194 -9.14 10.34 7.57
N GLY A 195 -9.12 11.48 6.89
CA GLY A 195 -8.72 12.76 7.45
C GLY A 195 -9.69 13.21 8.55
N MET A 196 -9.15 13.49 9.73
CA MET A 196 -9.92 13.98 10.88
C MET A 196 -9.88 15.51 10.93
N ASP A 197 -11.04 16.12 11.16
CA ASP A 197 -11.13 17.56 11.47
C ASP A 197 -10.35 17.85 12.77
N ALA A 198 -9.51 18.89 12.74
CA ALA A 198 -8.72 19.30 13.90
C ALA A 198 -9.61 19.65 15.12
N GLU A 199 -10.81 20.20 14.90
CA GLU A 199 -11.76 20.48 15.97
C GLU A 199 -12.31 19.20 16.63
N ILE A 200 -12.36 18.09 15.91
CA ILE A 200 -12.66 16.78 16.49
C ILE A 200 -11.45 16.27 17.26
N ALA A 201 -10.26 16.36 16.68
CA ALA A 201 -9.04 15.85 17.28
C ALA A 201 -8.75 16.44 18.66
N ILE A 202 -8.92 17.75 18.84
CA ILE A 202 -8.72 18.42 20.14
C ILE A 202 -9.76 18.05 21.22
N ARG A 203 -10.85 17.41 20.83
CA ARG A 203 -11.92 16.95 21.76
C ARG A 203 -11.79 15.49 22.14
N LEU A 204 -10.80 14.78 21.59
CA LEU A 204 -10.53 13.40 21.97
C LEU A 204 -10.10 13.33 23.43
N LYS A 205 -10.62 12.34 24.14
CA LYS A 205 -10.26 12.10 25.54
C LYS A 205 -9.07 11.13 25.61
N PRO A 206 -8.04 11.41 26.42
CA PRO A 206 -6.96 10.46 26.66
C PRO A 206 -7.46 9.13 27.28
N PRO A 207 -6.79 7.99 27.00
CA PRO A 207 -5.66 7.88 26.09
C PRO A 207 -6.09 7.96 24.62
N VAL A 208 -5.36 8.73 23.79
CA VAL A 208 -5.54 8.74 22.35
C VAL A 208 -4.54 7.78 21.76
N THR A 209 -5.04 6.66 21.22
CA THR A 209 -4.24 5.60 20.61
C THR A 209 -4.48 5.52 19.10
N GLN A 210 -3.65 4.75 18.40
CA GLN A 210 -3.82 4.52 16.96
C GLN A 210 -5.16 3.82 16.63
N GLU A 211 -5.81 3.18 17.59
CA GLU A 211 -7.12 2.54 17.39
C GLU A 211 -8.17 3.51 16.84
N ILE A 212 -8.03 4.81 17.14
CA ILE A 212 -8.96 5.82 16.64
C ILE A 212 -8.97 5.91 15.11
N VAL A 213 -7.83 5.56 14.48
CA VAL A 213 -7.72 5.56 13.01
C VAL A 213 -8.62 4.50 12.38
N PHE A 214 -8.90 3.41 13.11
CA PHE A 214 -9.76 2.30 12.66
C PHE A 214 -11.23 2.46 13.10
N GLN A 215 -11.62 3.66 13.50
CA GLN A 215 -13.00 4.01 13.86
C GLN A 215 -13.57 5.02 12.86
N LYS A 216 -14.90 5.12 12.81
CA LYS A 216 -15.62 6.08 11.96
C LYS A 216 -15.40 5.92 10.44
N GLY A 217 -15.01 4.71 9.99
CA GLY A 217 -15.05 4.34 8.59
C GLY A 217 -16.48 4.02 8.10
N LEU A 218 -16.58 3.48 6.88
CA LEU A 218 -17.89 3.14 6.28
C LEU A 218 -18.70 2.16 7.12
N ARG A 219 -18.05 1.16 7.71
CA ARG A 219 -18.72 0.17 8.56
C ARG A 219 -19.39 0.81 9.76
N ASP A 220 -18.73 1.77 10.41
CA ASP A 220 -19.32 2.51 11.53
C ASP A 220 -20.43 3.45 11.08
N PHE A 221 -20.30 4.08 9.90
CA PHE A 221 -21.37 4.90 9.31
C PHE A 221 -22.65 4.06 9.07
N ILE A 222 -22.49 2.82 8.59
CA ILE A 222 -23.60 1.88 8.38
C ILE A 222 -24.16 1.39 9.73
N GLY A 223 -23.32 1.34 10.78
CA GLY A 223 -23.72 0.90 12.12
C GLY A 223 -23.94 -0.60 12.24
N LYS A 224 -23.34 -1.39 11.36
CA LYS A 224 -23.42 -2.86 11.33
C LYS A 224 -22.11 -3.47 10.88
N GLU A 225 -21.81 -4.67 11.39
CA GLU A 225 -20.77 -5.52 10.83
C GLU A 225 -21.22 -6.00 9.45
N ILE A 226 -20.48 -5.61 8.43
CA ILE A 226 -20.71 -6.04 7.04
C ILE A 226 -19.39 -6.40 6.38
N GLU A 227 -19.47 -7.22 5.35
CA GLU A 227 -18.36 -7.49 4.44
C GLU A 227 -18.38 -6.52 3.25
N PRO A 228 -17.23 -6.28 2.58
CA PRO A 228 -17.15 -5.34 1.45
C PRO A 228 -18.14 -5.57 0.31
N ASN A 229 -18.51 -6.82 0.04
CA ASN A 229 -19.48 -7.18 -1.00
C ASN A 229 -20.91 -6.72 -0.67
N GLU A 230 -21.23 -6.50 0.60
CA GLU A 230 -22.55 -6.05 1.05
C GLU A 230 -22.74 -4.54 0.89
N LEU A 231 -21.64 -3.79 0.67
CA LEU A 231 -21.67 -2.33 0.50
C LEU A 231 -22.62 -1.89 -0.63
N LEU A 232 -22.86 -2.75 -1.63
CA LEU A 232 -23.81 -2.47 -2.72
C LEU A 232 -25.24 -2.19 -2.23
N HIS A 233 -25.61 -2.70 -1.04
CA HIS A 233 -26.94 -2.51 -0.42
C HIS A 233 -27.06 -1.19 0.36
N TYR A 234 -25.93 -0.47 0.57
CA TYR A 234 -25.86 0.76 1.35
C TYR A 234 -25.48 1.95 0.47
N LYS A 235 -26.48 2.44 -0.28
CA LYS A 235 -26.28 3.46 -1.31
C LYS A 235 -25.55 4.71 -0.81
N ASP A 236 -25.93 5.23 0.36
CA ASP A 236 -25.32 6.46 0.89
C ASP A 236 -23.87 6.24 1.31
N ALA A 237 -23.53 5.07 1.86
CA ALA A 237 -22.15 4.70 2.18
C ALA A 237 -21.28 4.56 0.92
N LEU A 238 -21.84 3.92 -0.12
CA LEU A 238 -21.14 3.81 -1.42
C LEU A 238 -20.92 5.19 -2.06
N LEU A 239 -21.93 6.07 -2.01
CA LEU A 239 -21.82 7.45 -2.52
C LEU A 239 -20.77 8.23 -1.72
N MET A 240 -20.79 8.14 -0.39
CA MET A 240 -19.83 8.81 0.48
C MET A 240 -18.39 8.39 0.16
N LEU A 241 -18.12 7.10 0.06
CA LEU A 241 -16.79 6.60 -0.30
C LEU A 241 -16.36 7.10 -1.68
N SER A 242 -17.18 6.87 -2.69
CA SER A 242 -16.83 7.15 -4.07
C SER A 242 -16.69 8.64 -4.36
N GLU A 243 -17.50 9.50 -3.72
CA GLU A 243 -17.40 10.95 -3.85
C GLU A 243 -16.13 11.49 -3.18
N ASN A 244 -15.77 10.99 -1.99
CA ASN A 244 -14.55 11.40 -1.31
C ASN A 244 -13.31 10.99 -2.11
N ILE A 245 -13.27 9.77 -2.66
CA ILE A 245 -12.19 9.34 -3.57
C ILE A 245 -12.10 10.26 -4.79
N GLU A 246 -13.23 10.64 -5.38
CA GLU A 246 -13.25 11.57 -6.50
C GLU A 246 -12.67 12.94 -6.12
N LYS A 247 -12.94 13.45 -4.91
CA LYS A 247 -12.34 14.68 -4.38
C LYS A 247 -10.83 14.57 -4.23
N ASP A 248 -10.34 13.45 -3.71
CA ASP A 248 -8.90 13.20 -3.57
C ASP A 248 -8.22 13.12 -4.94
N VAL A 249 -8.82 12.42 -5.91
CA VAL A 249 -8.34 12.39 -7.30
C VAL A 249 -8.29 13.80 -7.90
N ALA A 250 -9.38 14.56 -7.78
CA ALA A 250 -9.44 15.92 -8.31
C ALA A 250 -8.38 16.84 -7.69
N SER A 251 -8.10 16.70 -6.40
CA SER A 251 -7.05 17.48 -5.72
C SER A 251 -5.65 17.16 -6.22
N LEU A 252 -5.35 15.88 -6.53
CA LEU A 252 -4.05 15.47 -7.05
C LEU A 252 -3.84 15.77 -8.54
N LEU A 253 -4.90 16.00 -9.31
CA LEU A 253 -4.78 16.50 -10.70
C LEU A 253 -4.06 17.86 -10.77
N VAL A 254 -4.12 18.66 -9.71
CA VAL A 254 -3.34 19.90 -9.60
C VAL A 254 -1.84 19.63 -9.58
N SER A 255 -1.43 18.45 -9.14
CA SER A 255 -0.02 18.06 -9.04
C SER A 255 0.53 17.44 -10.33
N THR A 256 -0.30 16.71 -11.10
CA THR A 256 0.12 15.98 -12.31
C THR A 256 -0.14 16.71 -13.61
N GLY A 257 -1.06 17.67 -13.62
CA GLY A 257 -1.54 18.26 -14.88
C GLY A 257 -2.45 17.32 -15.66
N ASP A 258 -1.94 16.56 -16.61
CA ASP A 258 -2.73 15.70 -17.52
C ASP A 258 -2.26 14.23 -17.45
N PRO A 259 -2.76 13.44 -16.51
CA PRO A 259 -2.40 12.03 -16.39
C PRO A 259 -3.02 11.23 -17.56
N LYS A 260 -2.26 10.25 -18.08
CA LYS A 260 -2.74 9.37 -19.16
C LYS A 260 -3.94 8.52 -18.74
N GLU A 261 -4.00 8.17 -17.44
CA GLU A 261 -4.99 7.26 -16.88
C GLU A 261 -5.20 7.48 -15.38
N ILE A 262 -6.30 6.92 -14.88
CA ILE A 262 -6.51 6.63 -13.46
C ILE A 262 -6.45 5.12 -13.30
N ILE A 263 -5.48 4.62 -12.52
CA ILE A 263 -5.31 3.19 -12.26
C ILE A 263 -5.93 2.88 -10.90
N ILE A 264 -6.83 1.89 -10.86
CA ILE A 264 -7.54 1.48 -9.65
C ILE A 264 -7.09 0.09 -9.18
N SER A 265 -7.03 -0.11 -7.87
CA SER A 265 -6.67 -1.37 -7.22
C SER A 265 -7.29 -1.52 -5.83
N GLY A 266 -6.94 -2.61 -5.15
CA GLY A 266 -7.33 -2.88 -3.79
C GLY A 266 -8.55 -3.77 -3.67
N ARG A 267 -8.80 -4.24 -2.45
CA ARG A 267 -9.80 -5.28 -2.16
C ARG A 267 -11.23 -4.91 -2.60
N LEU A 268 -11.65 -3.66 -2.38
CA LEU A 268 -12.99 -3.24 -2.76
C LEU A 268 -13.17 -3.21 -4.28
N THR A 269 -12.12 -3.00 -5.05
CA THR A 269 -12.19 -3.05 -6.53
C THR A 269 -12.31 -4.47 -7.08
N ALA A 270 -12.28 -5.51 -6.25
CA ALA A 270 -12.65 -6.87 -6.68
C ALA A 270 -14.15 -6.99 -7.03
N HIS A 271 -14.97 -6.04 -6.57
CA HIS A 271 -16.41 -6.04 -6.79
C HIS A 271 -16.81 -5.13 -7.96
N ASP A 272 -17.60 -5.66 -8.89
CA ASP A 272 -17.99 -4.95 -10.12
C ASP A 272 -18.75 -3.66 -9.84
N PHE A 273 -19.60 -3.62 -8.80
CA PHE A 273 -20.33 -2.42 -8.43
C PHE A 273 -19.40 -1.25 -8.11
N MET A 274 -18.28 -1.50 -7.40
CA MET A 274 -17.28 -0.49 -7.07
C MET A 274 -16.53 -0.04 -8.33
N ASN A 275 -16.10 -0.98 -9.18
CA ASN A 275 -15.43 -0.64 -10.44
C ASN A 275 -16.30 0.22 -11.34
N ASN A 276 -17.59 -0.13 -11.46
CA ASN A 276 -18.54 0.62 -12.28
C ASN A 276 -18.77 2.02 -11.73
N GLU A 277 -18.93 2.17 -10.42
CA GLU A 277 -19.11 3.48 -9.78
C GLU A 277 -17.86 4.36 -9.95
N LEU A 278 -16.66 3.81 -9.72
CA LEU A 278 -15.42 4.55 -9.94
C LEU A 278 -15.23 4.96 -11.40
N LYS A 279 -15.48 4.06 -12.35
CA LYS A 279 -15.44 4.40 -13.78
C LYS A 279 -16.41 5.51 -14.12
N ARG A 280 -17.66 5.41 -13.64
CA ARG A 280 -18.69 6.43 -13.88
C ARG A 280 -18.26 7.82 -13.39
N ARG A 281 -17.60 7.90 -12.22
CA ARG A 281 -17.19 9.17 -11.60
C ARG A 281 -15.90 9.71 -12.19
N LEU A 282 -14.91 8.86 -12.39
CA LEU A 282 -13.54 9.27 -12.65
C LEU A 282 -13.22 9.40 -14.16
N SER A 283 -14.00 8.77 -15.07
CA SER A 283 -13.73 8.81 -16.51
C SER A 283 -13.79 10.21 -17.14
N LYS A 284 -14.37 11.18 -16.45
CA LYS A 284 -14.35 12.59 -16.89
C LYS A 284 -12.98 13.26 -16.74
N TYR A 285 -12.09 12.68 -15.93
CA TYR A 285 -10.74 13.21 -15.69
C TYR A 285 -9.70 12.50 -16.59
N ALA A 286 -9.76 11.17 -16.66
CA ALA A 286 -8.92 10.35 -17.52
C ALA A 286 -9.52 8.94 -17.65
N PRO A 287 -9.10 8.12 -18.65
CA PRO A 287 -9.51 6.72 -18.76
C PRO A 287 -9.21 5.95 -17.48
N VAL A 288 -10.18 5.14 -16.99
CA VAL A 288 -10.03 4.37 -15.76
C VAL A 288 -9.67 2.91 -16.08
N HIS A 289 -8.54 2.46 -15.54
CA HIS A 289 -8.03 1.12 -15.74
C HIS A 289 -7.82 0.39 -14.41
N LYS A 290 -8.17 -0.90 -14.33
CA LYS A 290 -7.83 -1.74 -13.18
C LYS A 290 -6.45 -2.35 -13.38
N VAL A 291 -5.54 -2.18 -12.41
CA VAL A 291 -4.18 -2.70 -12.51
C VAL A 291 -4.15 -4.22 -12.72
N LYS A 292 -3.25 -4.70 -13.58
CA LYS A 292 -3.02 -6.13 -13.80
C LYS A 292 -1.96 -6.66 -12.85
N LYS A 293 -2.35 -7.63 -12.02
CA LYS A 293 -1.44 -8.32 -11.09
C LYS A 293 -0.51 -9.29 -11.82
N LEU A 294 0.61 -9.62 -11.18
CA LEU A 294 1.49 -10.75 -11.56
C LEU A 294 1.01 -12.07 -10.94
N SER A 295 0.30 -11.99 -9.83
CA SER A 295 -0.24 -13.07 -9.02
C SER A 295 -1.65 -13.47 -9.43
N VAL A 296 -2.06 -14.65 -9.01
CA VAL A 296 -3.47 -15.09 -9.00
C VAL A 296 -4.10 -14.81 -7.62
N ILE A 297 -3.36 -15.13 -6.53
CA ILE A 297 -3.84 -15.07 -5.15
C ILE A 297 -3.43 -13.76 -4.48
N ALA A 298 -2.13 -13.52 -4.35
CA ALA A 298 -1.56 -12.38 -3.64
C ALA A 298 -2.06 -11.04 -4.20
N LYS A 299 -2.07 -10.01 -3.34
CA LYS A 299 -2.49 -8.66 -3.70
C LYS A 299 -1.40 -7.88 -4.46
N GLU A 300 -1.80 -6.74 -4.97
CA GLU A 300 -1.02 -5.85 -5.81
C GLU A 300 0.30 -5.43 -5.16
N ALA A 301 0.26 -5.12 -3.85
CA ALA A 301 1.44 -4.65 -3.13
C ALA A 301 2.53 -5.73 -3.03
N ALA A 302 2.18 -7.00 -2.83
CA ALA A 302 3.15 -8.10 -2.85
C ALA A 302 3.84 -8.25 -4.22
N CYS A 303 3.08 -8.08 -5.32
CA CYS A 303 3.65 -8.06 -6.66
C CYS A 303 4.60 -6.88 -6.88
N GLY A 304 4.23 -5.69 -6.39
CA GLY A 304 5.07 -4.50 -6.47
C GLY A 304 6.33 -4.61 -5.61
N ALA A 305 6.22 -5.20 -4.41
CA ALA A 305 7.36 -5.51 -3.55
C ALA A 305 8.34 -6.47 -4.25
N TYR A 306 7.84 -7.51 -4.92
CA TYR A 306 8.68 -8.36 -5.78
C TYR A 306 9.42 -7.54 -6.86
N ILE A 307 8.73 -6.62 -7.55
CA ILE A 307 9.35 -5.76 -8.57
C ILE A 307 10.48 -4.90 -7.96
N ILE A 308 10.26 -4.35 -6.76
CA ILE A 308 11.28 -3.58 -6.03
C ILE A 308 12.49 -4.46 -5.73
N GLY A 309 12.29 -5.65 -5.18
CA GLY A 309 13.37 -6.57 -4.85
C GLY A 309 14.21 -6.97 -6.07
N GLU A 310 13.54 -7.30 -7.18
CA GLU A 310 14.22 -7.63 -8.44
C GLU A 310 15.04 -6.42 -8.95
N GLY A 311 14.49 -5.22 -8.84
CA GLY A 311 15.18 -3.99 -9.22
C GLY A 311 16.39 -3.69 -8.33
N LEU A 312 16.31 -3.89 -7.01
CA LEU A 312 17.41 -3.71 -6.05
C LEU A 312 18.58 -4.67 -6.33
N LEU A 313 18.30 -5.89 -6.79
CA LEU A 313 19.32 -6.84 -7.24
C LEU A 313 19.92 -6.51 -8.61
N GLY A 314 19.50 -5.42 -9.24
CA GLY A 314 20.03 -4.98 -10.54
C GLY A 314 19.38 -5.63 -11.76
N GLY A 315 18.23 -6.29 -11.59
CA GLY A 315 17.49 -6.94 -12.65
C GLY A 315 16.73 -5.98 -13.58
N LYS A 316 15.72 -6.49 -14.30
CA LYS A 316 15.01 -5.73 -15.37
C LYS A 316 14.29 -4.49 -14.89
N TYR A 317 13.94 -4.41 -13.59
CA TYR A 317 13.25 -3.26 -13.00
C TYR A 317 14.18 -2.24 -12.34
N ARG A 318 15.53 -2.39 -12.47
CA ARG A 318 16.50 -1.46 -11.90
C ARG A 318 16.23 0.00 -12.30
N ARG A 319 15.89 0.25 -13.60
CA ARG A 319 15.60 1.62 -14.08
C ARG A 319 14.32 2.18 -13.45
N LEU A 320 13.30 1.35 -13.27
CA LEU A 320 12.03 1.76 -12.66
C LEU A 320 12.25 2.26 -11.23
N ILE A 321 12.86 1.43 -10.38
CA ILE A 321 13.07 1.79 -8.97
C ILE A 321 14.08 2.92 -8.80
N GLY A 322 15.14 2.96 -9.62
CA GLY A 322 16.11 4.05 -9.63
C GLY A 322 15.48 5.40 -10.01
N ASN A 323 14.52 5.42 -10.94
CA ASN A 323 13.79 6.63 -11.32
C ASN A 323 12.92 7.16 -10.15
N MET A 324 12.39 6.26 -9.32
CA MET A 324 11.61 6.61 -8.13
C MET A 324 12.47 7.01 -6.93
N GLY A 325 13.77 6.76 -6.97
CA GLY A 325 14.70 7.04 -5.86
C GLY A 325 14.57 6.03 -4.70
N ILE A 326 14.26 4.78 -5.03
CA ILE A 326 14.20 3.63 -4.13
C ILE A 326 15.52 2.89 -4.12
#